data_1ca3d8389cc0cde57a4d8f8d87b23911
#
_entry.id   1ca3d8389cc0cde57a4d8f8d87b23911
#
_cell.length_a   1.000
_cell.length_b   1.000
_cell.length_c   1.000
_cell.angle_alpha   90.00
_cell.angle_beta   90.00
_cell.angle_gamma   90.00
#
_symmetry.space_group_name_H-M   'P 1'
#
loop_
_entity.id
_entity.type
_entity.pdbx_description
1 polymer ?
#
loop_
_entity_poly.entity_id
_entity_poly.type
_entity_poly.pdbx_seq_one_letter_code
_entity_poly.pdbx_strand_id
1 'polypeptide(L)'
;MEDITLEEMKSAVKKMKSNKASGPTGVVADMIKAAGEFGLVWLQELFNQVLKEGRIPNEWSKSWMVSVYKGKGDALDCGSYRGIKLLEHVMKLFERIIEVRIRATVCIDSMQFGFMKGRGTTDAIFIVRQLQEKYLAKNRDLWMAFIDLEKAFDRVPRMVIWWALQRLGVEEWLVGVVKSMYENSLTRMKIEGRESEEFSVKVGVHQGSVLSPLLFVVVMEALSLEFREGLPMELLYADDLILMAESREKLVERIKVWKDNLEGKGLRVNVGKSKVMRCHVGDGQPEASGKFPCAVCKKGVGANSIQCVLCNKWVHKRCSGIG
;
A
#
# COMPACT_ATOMS: atom_id res chain seq x y z
N MET A 1 -24.28 -14.30 8.93
CA MET A 1 -22.88 -14.65 9.27
C MET A 1 -22.71 -16.14 9.00
N GLU A 2 -21.87 -16.49 8.08
CA GLU A 2 -21.59 -17.90 7.74
C GLU A 2 -20.36 -18.41 8.48
N ASP A 3 -20.43 -19.65 8.95
CA ASP A 3 -19.30 -20.31 9.62
C ASP A 3 -18.14 -20.49 8.65
N ILE A 4 -16.91 -20.48 9.18
CA ILE A 4 -15.69 -20.79 8.41
C ILE A 4 -15.68 -22.27 8.10
N THR A 5 -15.45 -22.59 6.84
CA THR A 5 -15.41 -23.97 6.35
C THR A 5 -13.99 -24.57 6.41
N LEU A 6 -13.91 -25.90 6.45
CA LEU A 6 -12.61 -26.59 6.42
C LEU A 6 -11.84 -26.31 5.12
N GLU A 7 -12.54 -26.07 4.02
CA GLU A 7 -11.92 -25.72 2.73
C GLU A 7 -11.27 -24.31 2.77
N GLU A 8 -11.91 -23.33 3.41
CA GLU A 8 -11.29 -22.04 3.66
C GLU A 8 -10.03 -22.18 4.51
N MET A 9 -10.07 -23.00 5.57
CA MET A 9 -8.91 -23.32 6.41
C MET A 9 -7.77 -23.93 5.60
N LYS A 10 -8.03 -24.99 4.83
CA LYS A 10 -7.03 -25.67 3.98
C LYS A 10 -6.42 -24.68 2.96
N SER A 11 -7.26 -23.88 2.30
CA SER A 11 -6.81 -22.86 1.34
C SER A 11 -5.94 -21.80 1.99
N ALA A 12 -6.29 -21.32 3.17
CA ALA A 12 -5.55 -20.28 3.91
C ALA A 12 -4.20 -20.81 4.39
N VAL A 13 -4.13 -22.02 4.95
CA VAL A 13 -2.89 -22.65 5.43
C VAL A 13 -1.92 -22.90 4.27
N LYS A 14 -2.40 -23.36 3.11
CA LYS A 14 -1.57 -23.56 1.91
C LYS A 14 -0.84 -22.29 1.49
N LYS A 15 -1.42 -21.10 1.72
CA LYS A 15 -0.83 -19.80 1.39
C LYS A 15 0.14 -19.28 2.47
N MET A 16 0.24 -19.91 3.63
CA MET A 16 1.19 -19.50 4.67
C MET A 16 2.61 -19.84 4.26
N LYS A 17 3.51 -18.86 4.39
CA LYS A 17 4.94 -19.05 4.09
C LYS A 17 5.65 -19.67 5.29
N SER A 18 6.46 -20.70 5.04
CA SER A 18 7.36 -21.32 6.01
C SER A 18 8.57 -20.42 6.33
N ASN A 19 9.30 -20.75 7.38
CA ASN A 19 10.53 -20.05 7.80
C ASN A 19 10.32 -18.54 8.05
N LYS A 20 9.20 -18.16 8.67
CA LYS A 20 8.92 -16.78 9.10
C LYS A 20 9.01 -16.66 10.61
N ALA A 21 9.50 -15.50 11.07
CA ALA A 21 9.59 -15.19 12.49
C ALA A 21 8.20 -15.30 13.16
N SER A 22 8.17 -15.91 14.34
CA SER A 22 6.97 -16.07 15.15
C SER A 22 6.52 -14.74 15.79
N GLY A 23 5.27 -14.69 16.20
CA GLY A 23 4.76 -13.74 17.18
C GLY A 23 5.18 -14.11 18.62
N PRO A 24 4.58 -13.42 19.62
CA PRO A 24 4.93 -13.61 21.03
C PRO A 24 4.75 -15.04 21.58
N THR A 25 3.76 -15.81 21.10
CA THR A 25 3.53 -17.19 21.55
C THR A 25 4.53 -18.20 21.03
N GLY A 26 5.35 -17.84 20.05
CA GLY A 26 6.30 -18.74 19.41
C GLY A 26 5.70 -19.68 18.35
N VAL A 27 4.38 -19.68 18.15
CA VAL A 27 3.72 -20.51 17.15
C VAL A 27 4.07 -20.02 15.74
N VAL A 28 4.56 -20.93 14.89
CA VAL A 28 4.92 -20.65 13.50
C VAL A 28 4.03 -21.39 12.51
N ALA A 29 4.03 -20.94 11.26
CA ALA A 29 3.23 -21.55 10.19
C ALA A 29 3.53 -23.04 9.99
N ASP A 30 4.78 -23.44 10.23
CA ASP A 30 5.21 -24.84 10.05
C ASP A 30 4.58 -25.75 11.10
N MET A 31 4.38 -25.27 12.35
CA MET A 31 3.64 -26.00 13.39
C MET A 31 2.17 -26.14 13.02
N ILE A 32 1.53 -25.09 12.51
CA ILE A 32 0.13 -25.13 12.05
C ILE A 32 -0.06 -26.13 10.91
N LYS A 33 0.88 -26.17 9.96
CA LYS A 33 0.89 -27.16 8.85
C LYS A 33 1.09 -28.59 9.34
N ALA A 34 1.99 -28.77 10.31
CA ALA A 34 2.30 -30.09 10.89
C ALA A 34 1.17 -30.67 11.73
N ALA A 35 0.27 -29.82 12.26
CA ALA A 35 -0.90 -30.28 13.04
C ALA A 35 -1.94 -31.07 12.22
N GLY A 36 -1.82 -31.06 10.89
CA GLY A 36 -2.66 -31.84 9.99
C GLY A 36 -4.13 -31.48 10.06
N GLU A 37 -5.00 -32.39 9.60
CA GLU A 37 -6.44 -32.12 9.52
C GLU A 37 -7.08 -31.96 10.90
N PHE A 38 -6.66 -32.74 11.88
CA PHE A 38 -7.17 -32.63 13.25
C PHE A 38 -6.92 -31.22 13.84
N GLY A 39 -5.69 -30.70 13.68
CA GLY A 39 -5.39 -29.33 14.12
C GLY A 39 -6.17 -28.25 13.38
N LEU A 40 -6.48 -28.49 12.10
CA LEU A 40 -7.28 -27.55 11.30
C LEU A 40 -8.75 -27.53 11.75
N VAL A 41 -9.34 -28.67 12.10
CA VAL A 41 -10.71 -28.75 12.65
C VAL A 41 -10.78 -28.00 13.97
N TRP A 42 -9.83 -28.22 14.88
CA TRP A 42 -9.79 -27.50 16.14
C TRP A 42 -9.64 -25.97 15.96
N LEU A 43 -8.77 -25.54 15.05
CA LEU A 43 -8.62 -24.11 14.71
C LEU A 43 -9.89 -23.54 14.05
N GLN A 44 -10.58 -24.32 13.25
CA GLN A 44 -11.85 -23.94 12.62
C GLN A 44 -12.93 -23.65 13.71
N GLU A 45 -13.04 -24.52 14.69
CA GLU A 45 -13.96 -24.33 15.84
C GLU A 45 -13.61 -23.03 16.59
N LEU A 46 -12.34 -22.82 16.90
CA LEU A 46 -11.87 -21.58 17.54
C LEU A 46 -12.21 -20.34 16.69
N PHE A 47 -11.99 -20.36 15.39
CA PHE A 47 -12.29 -19.24 14.50
C PHE A 47 -13.80 -18.97 14.42
N ASN A 48 -14.61 -20.01 14.39
CA ASN A 48 -16.07 -19.87 14.41
C ASN A 48 -16.56 -19.29 15.74
N GLN A 49 -15.91 -19.64 16.85
CA GLN A 49 -16.20 -19.03 18.15
C GLN A 49 -15.83 -17.54 18.13
N VAL A 50 -14.66 -17.17 17.59
CA VAL A 50 -14.23 -15.75 17.42
C VAL A 50 -15.25 -14.97 16.59
N LEU A 51 -15.79 -15.56 15.51
CA LEU A 51 -16.84 -14.92 14.71
C LEU A 51 -18.12 -14.69 15.53
N LYS A 52 -18.57 -15.69 16.28
CA LYS A 52 -19.81 -15.63 17.12
C LYS A 52 -19.67 -14.61 18.25
N GLU A 53 -18.53 -14.55 18.90
CA GLU A 53 -18.27 -13.64 20.01
C GLU A 53 -17.91 -12.21 19.55
N GLY A 54 -17.51 -12.04 18.29
CA GLY A 54 -17.02 -10.77 17.74
C GLY A 54 -15.72 -10.29 18.40
N ARG A 55 -14.98 -11.16 19.07
CA ARG A 55 -13.74 -10.85 19.80
C ARG A 55 -12.64 -11.85 19.51
N ILE A 56 -11.42 -11.35 19.28
CA ILE A 56 -10.23 -12.20 19.19
C ILE A 56 -9.70 -12.57 20.59
N PRO A 57 -9.00 -13.71 20.73
CA PRO A 57 -8.26 -14.04 21.94
C PRO A 57 -7.25 -12.95 22.32
N ASN A 58 -7.07 -12.72 23.62
CA ASN A 58 -6.16 -11.68 24.13
C ASN A 58 -4.70 -11.85 23.65
N GLU A 59 -4.26 -13.09 23.49
CA GLU A 59 -2.93 -13.42 23.00
C GLU A 59 -2.68 -12.89 21.60
N TRP A 60 -3.71 -12.81 20.75
CA TRP A 60 -3.59 -12.31 19.38
C TRP A 60 -3.48 -10.79 19.32
N SER A 61 -3.88 -10.08 20.36
CA SER A 61 -3.71 -8.62 20.45
C SER A 61 -2.26 -8.19 20.69
N LYS A 62 -1.40 -9.12 21.13
CA LYS A 62 0.01 -8.86 21.43
C LYS A 62 0.87 -9.04 20.18
N SER A 63 1.92 -8.23 20.06
CA SER A 63 2.85 -8.29 18.93
C SER A 63 4.25 -7.82 19.33
N TRP A 64 5.28 -8.35 18.63
CA TRP A 64 6.59 -7.78 18.62
C TRP A 64 6.71 -6.72 17.54
N MET A 65 7.47 -5.65 17.79
CA MET A 65 7.90 -4.70 16.75
C MET A 65 9.40 -4.83 16.56
N VAL A 66 9.81 -5.05 15.32
CA VAL A 66 11.20 -5.10 14.91
C VAL A 66 11.47 -3.93 13.98
N SER A 67 12.54 -3.18 14.28
CA SER A 67 12.99 -2.06 13.44
C SER A 67 13.85 -2.58 12.31
N VAL A 68 13.42 -2.34 11.05
CA VAL A 68 14.15 -2.71 9.83
C VAL A 68 14.67 -1.44 9.17
N TYR A 69 16.00 -1.35 9.01
CA TYR A 69 16.63 -0.22 8.32
C TYR A 69 16.21 -0.16 6.85
N LYS A 70 15.89 1.04 6.36
CA LYS A 70 15.41 1.26 4.97
C LYS A 70 16.51 1.19 3.91
N GLY A 71 17.78 0.99 4.32
CA GLY A 71 18.94 1.01 3.42
C GLY A 71 19.33 2.41 2.94
N LYS A 72 18.75 3.48 3.52
CA LYS A 72 19.04 4.89 3.19
C LYS A 72 18.75 5.79 4.38
N GLY A 73 19.42 6.94 4.42
CA GLY A 73 19.35 7.90 5.54
C GLY A 73 20.36 7.58 6.62
N ASP A 74 20.39 8.41 7.67
CA ASP A 74 21.27 8.22 8.82
C ASP A 74 20.77 7.03 9.66
N ALA A 75 21.66 6.11 10.01
CA ALA A 75 21.35 4.96 10.87
C ALA A 75 21.00 5.38 12.31
N LEU A 76 21.39 6.57 12.74
CA LEU A 76 21.03 7.13 14.05
C LEU A 76 19.64 7.82 14.04
N ASP A 77 19.06 8.04 12.87
CA ASP A 77 17.71 8.61 12.74
C ASP A 77 16.63 7.50 12.74
N CYS A 78 15.72 7.55 13.71
CA CYS A 78 14.57 6.65 13.78
C CYS A 78 13.70 6.72 12.51
N GLY A 79 13.67 7.84 11.79
CA GLY A 79 12.99 8.00 10.50
C GLY A 79 13.56 7.09 9.40
N SER A 80 14.80 6.61 9.55
CA SER A 80 15.46 5.69 8.61
C SER A 80 15.04 4.22 8.77
N TYR A 81 14.16 3.92 9.72
CA TYR A 81 13.67 2.56 9.99
C TYR A 81 12.19 2.40 9.66
N ARG A 82 11.80 1.15 9.43
CA ARG A 82 10.39 0.69 9.37
C ARG A 82 10.13 -0.22 10.55
N GLY A 83 9.05 0.05 11.30
CA GLY A 83 8.57 -0.86 12.33
C GLY A 83 7.73 -1.98 11.72
N ILE A 84 8.22 -3.21 11.76
CA ILE A 84 7.47 -4.38 11.28
C ILE A 84 6.91 -5.12 12.49
N LYS A 85 5.58 -5.32 12.52
CA LYS A 85 4.92 -6.11 13.57
C LYS A 85 5.01 -7.60 13.27
N LEU A 86 5.50 -8.36 14.22
CA LEU A 86 5.45 -9.80 14.23
C LEU A 86 4.19 -10.23 15.02
N LEU A 87 3.11 -10.45 14.26
CA LEU A 87 1.82 -10.90 14.76
C LEU A 87 1.80 -12.43 14.88
N GLU A 88 0.88 -12.93 15.72
CA GLU A 88 0.64 -14.36 15.86
C GLU A 88 0.29 -15.03 14.54
N HIS A 89 0.88 -16.20 14.27
CA HIS A 89 0.64 -16.88 13.00
C HIS A 89 -0.79 -17.45 12.91
N VAL A 90 -1.39 -17.81 14.06
CA VAL A 90 -2.79 -18.22 14.10
C VAL A 90 -3.70 -17.05 13.73
N MET A 91 -3.44 -15.84 14.26
CA MET A 91 -4.14 -14.63 13.84
C MET A 91 -3.96 -14.34 12.33
N LYS A 92 -2.73 -14.49 11.80
CA LYS A 92 -2.49 -14.32 10.36
C LYS A 92 -3.23 -15.34 9.50
N LEU A 93 -3.46 -16.54 10.00
CA LEU A 93 -4.31 -17.54 9.34
C LEU A 93 -5.77 -17.06 9.30
N PHE A 94 -6.28 -16.58 10.44
CA PHE A 94 -7.61 -15.99 10.54
C PHE A 94 -7.76 -14.76 9.63
N GLU A 95 -6.80 -13.83 9.65
CA GLU A 95 -6.76 -12.65 8.76
C GLU A 95 -6.88 -13.02 7.28
N ARG A 96 -6.28 -14.16 6.86
CA ARG A 96 -6.37 -14.60 5.45
C ARG A 96 -7.78 -14.99 5.05
N ILE A 97 -8.53 -15.61 5.95
CA ILE A 97 -9.91 -16.00 5.68
C ILE A 97 -10.78 -14.74 5.61
N ILE A 98 -10.61 -13.83 6.58
CA ILE A 98 -11.33 -12.56 6.62
C ILE A 98 -10.98 -11.70 5.38
N GLU A 99 -9.72 -11.67 4.95
CA GLU A 99 -9.27 -10.97 3.74
C GLU A 99 -9.98 -11.48 2.48
N VAL A 100 -10.11 -12.80 2.34
CA VAL A 100 -10.82 -13.40 1.19
C VAL A 100 -12.30 -13.03 1.21
N ARG A 101 -12.95 -13.06 2.37
CA ARG A 101 -14.37 -12.69 2.53
C ARG A 101 -14.61 -11.20 2.23
N ILE A 102 -13.74 -10.31 2.71
CA ILE A 102 -13.84 -8.88 2.38
C ILE A 102 -13.63 -8.65 0.88
N ARG A 103 -12.64 -9.30 0.27
CA ARG A 103 -12.40 -9.17 -1.18
C ARG A 103 -13.56 -9.66 -2.04
N ALA A 104 -14.34 -10.63 -1.57
CA ALA A 104 -15.53 -11.08 -2.28
C ALA A 104 -16.68 -10.04 -2.27
N THR A 105 -16.68 -9.14 -1.29
CA THR A 105 -17.71 -8.11 -1.11
C THR A 105 -17.33 -6.79 -1.80
N VAL A 106 -16.06 -6.35 -1.65
CA VAL A 106 -15.65 -5.03 -2.11
C VAL A 106 -15.31 -5.02 -3.60
N CYS A 107 -15.80 -4.02 -4.30
CA CYS A 107 -15.40 -3.72 -5.69
C CYS A 107 -14.31 -2.65 -5.66
N ILE A 108 -13.13 -2.96 -6.21
CA ILE A 108 -12.00 -2.03 -6.31
C ILE A 108 -11.82 -1.64 -7.78
N ASP A 109 -11.71 -0.35 -8.02
CA ASP A 109 -11.58 0.21 -9.37
C ASP A 109 -10.33 -0.28 -10.10
N SER A 110 -10.43 -0.25 -11.43
CA SER A 110 -9.35 -0.67 -12.33
C SER A 110 -8.11 0.21 -12.25
N MET A 111 -8.19 1.42 -11.72
CA MET A 111 -7.04 2.31 -11.51
C MET A 111 -6.11 1.87 -10.37
N GLN A 112 -6.56 0.98 -9.47
CA GLN A 112 -5.73 0.43 -8.39
C GLN A 112 -4.95 -0.80 -8.85
N PHE A 113 -3.63 -0.73 -8.78
CA PHE A 113 -2.70 -1.82 -9.15
C PHE A 113 -2.04 -2.45 -7.93
N GLY A 114 -1.82 -1.69 -6.85
CA GLY A 114 -1.17 -2.19 -5.65
C GLY A 114 -2.03 -3.20 -4.89
N PHE A 115 -1.44 -4.33 -4.48
CA PHE A 115 -2.09 -5.41 -3.72
C PHE A 115 -3.30 -6.04 -4.42
N MET A 116 -3.42 -5.87 -5.73
CA MET A 116 -4.47 -6.49 -6.55
C MET A 116 -3.95 -7.76 -7.22
N LYS A 117 -4.79 -8.81 -7.23
CA LYS A 117 -4.44 -10.09 -7.88
C LYS A 117 -4.31 -9.90 -9.39
N GLY A 118 -3.22 -10.39 -9.97
CA GLY A 118 -2.96 -10.32 -11.42
C GLY A 118 -2.56 -8.95 -11.93
N ARG A 119 -2.26 -7.98 -11.05
CA ARG A 119 -1.77 -6.64 -11.40
C ARG A 119 -0.44 -6.35 -10.74
N GLY A 120 0.45 -5.69 -11.46
CA GLY A 120 1.79 -5.35 -10.96
C GLY A 120 2.22 -3.94 -11.33
N THR A 121 3.39 -3.55 -10.87
CA THR A 121 4.02 -2.26 -11.23
C THR A 121 4.25 -2.14 -12.73
N THR A 122 4.56 -3.25 -13.41
CA THR A 122 4.78 -3.29 -14.85
C THR A 122 3.55 -2.82 -15.63
N ASP A 123 2.34 -3.22 -15.19
CA ASP A 123 1.09 -2.83 -15.85
C ASP A 123 0.85 -1.32 -15.70
N ALA A 124 1.03 -0.77 -14.50
CA ALA A 124 0.90 0.66 -14.25
C ALA A 124 1.92 1.47 -15.04
N ILE A 125 3.18 1.05 -15.07
CA ILE A 125 4.26 1.68 -15.85
C ILE A 125 3.94 1.62 -17.34
N PHE A 126 3.42 0.50 -17.84
CA PHE A 126 3.03 0.34 -19.24
C PHE A 126 1.95 1.34 -19.66
N ILE A 127 0.91 1.53 -18.84
CA ILE A 127 -0.16 2.51 -19.11
C ILE A 127 0.41 3.93 -19.19
N VAL A 128 1.24 4.33 -18.22
CA VAL A 128 1.88 5.66 -18.23
C VAL A 128 2.72 5.87 -19.48
N ARG A 129 3.50 4.87 -19.89
CA ARG A 129 4.33 4.93 -21.10
C ARG A 129 3.49 5.03 -22.37
N GLN A 130 2.48 4.19 -22.50
CA GLN A 130 1.57 4.23 -23.65
C GLN A 130 0.88 5.59 -23.76
N LEU A 131 0.48 6.17 -22.62
CA LEU A 131 -0.11 7.50 -22.63
C LEU A 131 0.88 8.57 -23.06
N GLN A 132 2.12 8.55 -22.52
CA GLN A 132 3.20 9.44 -22.94
C GLN A 132 3.46 9.36 -24.46
N GLU A 133 3.61 8.14 -24.99
CA GLU A 133 3.86 7.93 -26.42
C GLU A 133 2.71 8.46 -27.30
N LYS A 134 1.46 8.24 -26.89
CA LYS A 134 0.28 8.74 -27.61
C LYS A 134 0.19 10.26 -27.61
N TYR A 135 0.52 10.92 -26.49
CA TYR A 135 0.51 12.38 -26.42
C TYR A 135 1.65 12.99 -27.24
N LEU A 136 2.85 12.44 -27.13
CA LEU A 136 4.01 12.87 -27.93
C LEU A 136 3.77 12.68 -29.44
N ALA A 137 3.20 11.55 -29.86
CA ALA A 137 2.86 11.28 -31.26
C ALA A 137 1.85 12.29 -31.85
N LYS A 138 0.98 12.85 -30.98
CA LYS A 138 0.01 13.88 -31.38
C LYS A 138 0.51 15.31 -31.16
N ASN A 139 1.78 15.49 -30.82
CA ASN A 139 2.37 16.79 -30.49
C ASN A 139 1.56 17.53 -29.38
N ARG A 140 1.12 16.78 -28.34
CA ARG A 140 0.35 17.32 -27.22
C ARG A 140 1.12 17.12 -25.92
N ASP A 141 1.00 18.09 -25.02
CA ASP A 141 1.56 18.01 -23.69
C ASP A 141 0.83 16.98 -22.81
N LEU A 142 1.59 16.27 -22.00
CA LEU A 142 1.07 15.48 -20.90
C LEU A 142 1.75 15.91 -19.59
N TRP A 143 0.96 16.37 -18.66
CA TRP A 143 1.40 16.73 -17.31
C TRP A 143 1.09 15.60 -16.36
N MET A 144 2.07 15.23 -15.53
CA MET A 144 1.94 14.13 -14.56
C MET A 144 2.43 14.56 -13.19
N ALA A 145 1.68 14.21 -12.16
CA ALA A 145 2.08 14.36 -10.76
C ALA A 145 2.20 12.98 -10.10
N PHE A 146 3.33 12.72 -9.48
CA PHE A 146 3.61 11.57 -8.65
C PHE A 146 3.48 12.01 -7.19
N ILE A 147 2.43 11.57 -6.54
CA ILE A 147 2.06 11.98 -5.18
C ILE A 147 2.49 10.91 -4.20
N ASP A 148 3.34 11.29 -3.22
CA ASP A 148 3.79 10.45 -2.11
C ASP A 148 2.96 10.80 -0.86
N LEU A 149 2.52 9.80 -0.10
CA LEU A 149 1.83 10.01 1.17
C LEU A 149 2.78 9.82 2.35
N GLU A 150 2.65 10.66 3.38
CA GLU A 150 3.49 10.59 4.58
C GLU A 150 3.12 9.40 5.45
N LYS A 151 3.94 8.34 5.47
CA LYS A 151 3.75 7.18 6.33
C LYS A 151 2.29 6.69 6.32
N ALA A 152 1.71 6.55 5.13
CA ALA A 152 0.28 6.32 4.93
C ALA A 152 -0.27 5.16 5.77
N PHE A 153 0.43 4.02 5.78
CA PHE A 153 0.07 2.84 6.59
C PHE A 153 0.08 3.11 8.10
N ASP A 154 1.00 3.96 8.57
CA ASP A 154 1.13 4.27 10.00
C ASP A 154 0.17 5.37 10.45
N ARG A 155 -0.36 6.16 9.53
CA ARG A 155 -1.16 7.36 9.82
C ARG A 155 -2.64 7.24 9.57
N VAL A 156 -3.09 6.29 8.73
CA VAL A 156 -4.51 6.15 8.43
C VAL A 156 -5.33 6.02 9.71
N PRO A 157 -6.32 6.90 9.97
CA PRO A 157 -7.14 6.80 11.17
C PRO A 157 -8.02 5.54 11.12
N ARG A 158 -8.08 4.77 12.19
CA ARG A 158 -8.86 3.53 12.22
C ARG A 158 -10.35 3.77 11.95
N MET A 159 -10.90 4.88 12.42
CA MET A 159 -12.29 5.25 12.12
C MET A 159 -12.55 5.40 10.63
N VAL A 160 -11.56 5.88 9.85
CA VAL A 160 -11.64 5.98 8.39
C VAL A 160 -11.64 4.58 7.76
N ILE A 161 -10.89 3.62 8.32
CA ILE A 161 -10.91 2.22 7.85
C ILE A 161 -12.30 1.62 8.04
N TRP A 162 -12.91 1.79 9.24
CA TRP A 162 -14.26 1.27 9.53
C TRP A 162 -15.32 1.90 8.62
N TRP A 163 -15.26 3.21 8.48
CA TRP A 163 -16.13 3.93 7.56
C TRP A 163 -15.96 3.44 6.10
N ALA A 164 -14.74 3.22 5.65
CA ALA A 164 -14.47 2.77 4.29
C ALA A 164 -15.01 1.35 4.01
N LEU A 165 -14.85 0.42 4.97
CA LEU A 165 -15.41 -0.92 4.89
C LEU A 165 -16.93 -0.88 4.76
N GLN A 166 -17.62 -0.11 5.63
CA GLN A 166 -19.07 0.06 5.61
C GLN A 166 -19.53 0.70 4.30
N ARG A 167 -18.83 1.75 3.83
CA ARG A 167 -19.13 2.45 2.58
C ARG A 167 -19.06 1.53 1.35
N LEU A 168 -18.14 0.56 1.34
CA LEU A 168 -18.02 -0.42 0.27
C LEU A 168 -18.90 -1.68 0.47
N GLY A 169 -19.85 -1.64 1.40
CA GLY A 169 -20.86 -2.68 1.58
C GLY A 169 -20.41 -3.89 2.39
N VAL A 170 -19.31 -3.79 3.14
CA VAL A 170 -18.90 -4.87 4.06
C VAL A 170 -19.88 -4.94 5.22
N GLU A 171 -20.41 -6.13 5.49
CA GLU A 171 -21.38 -6.38 6.55
C GLU A 171 -20.85 -5.99 7.94
N GLU A 172 -21.71 -5.42 8.80
CA GLU A 172 -21.32 -4.85 10.10
C GLU A 172 -20.64 -5.87 11.01
N TRP A 173 -21.09 -7.14 11.02
CA TRP A 173 -20.44 -8.19 11.80
C TRP A 173 -18.98 -8.41 11.39
N LEU A 174 -18.68 -8.35 10.07
CA LEU A 174 -17.33 -8.53 9.54
C LEU A 174 -16.46 -7.30 9.85
N VAL A 175 -17.03 -6.09 9.78
CA VAL A 175 -16.38 -4.87 10.27
C VAL A 175 -16.08 -4.98 11.78
N GLY A 176 -17.01 -5.52 12.58
CA GLY A 176 -16.82 -5.78 14.01
C GLY A 176 -15.66 -6.71 14.29
N VAL A 177 -15.54 -7.80 13.55
CA VAL A 177 -14.40 -8.73 13.64
C VAL A 177 -13.08 -8.03 13.32
N VAL A 178 -13.03 -7.22 12.25
CA VAL A 178 -11.84 -6.45 11.91
C VAL A 178 -11.50 -5.43 13.00
N LYS A 179 -12.50 -4.73 13.57
CA LYS A 179 -12.30 -3.82 14.70
C LYS A 179 -11.65 -4.53 15.89
N SER A 180 -12.12 -5.72 16.25
CA SER A 180 -11.59 -6.48 17.38
C SER A 180 -10.10 -6.82 17.24
N MET A 181 -9.59 -7.01 16.01
CA MET A 181 -8.16 -7.25 15.73
C MET A 181 -7.27 -6.03 16.06
N TYR A 182 -7.87 -4.84 16.12
CA TYR A 182 -7.17 -3.57 16.37
C TYR A 182 -7.43 -3.02 17.78
N GLU A 183 -8.48 -3.48 18.45
CA GLU A 183 -8.77 -3.13 19.83
C GLU A 183 -7.75 -3.79 20.77
N ASN A 184 -7.37 -3.05 21.81
CA ASN A 184 -6.40 -3.52 22.82
C ASN A 184 -5.06 -4.03 22.25
N SER A 185 -4.70 -3.61 21.04
CA SER A 185 -3.45 -4.02 20.42
C SER A 185 -2.24 -3.50 21.20
N LEU A 186 -1.50 -4.42 21.81
CA LEU A 186 -0.30 -4.18 22.59
C LEU A 186 0.94 -4.58 21.78
N THR A 187 1.98 -3.76 21.89
CA THR A 187 3.22 -3.95 21.14
C THR A 187 4.40 -3.81 22.08
N ARG A 188 5.40 -4.68 21.96
CA ARG A 188 6.73 -4.52 22.57
C ARG A 188 7.75 -4.39 21.46
N MET A 189 8.74 -3.54 21.64
CA MET A 189 9.91 -3.52 20.75
C MET A 189 10.89 -4.62 21.16
N LYS A 190 11.46 -5.30 20.16
CA LYS A 190 12.50 -6.29 20.35
C LYS A 190 13.77 -5.82 19.63
N ILE A 191 14.84 -5.55 20.40
CA ILE A 191 16.14 -5.07 19.89
C ILE A 191 17.22 -5.89 20.58
N GLU A 192 18.02 -6.63 19.80
CA GLU A 192 19.18 -7.41 20.29
C GLU A 192 18.87 -8.29 21.51
N GLY A 193 17.73 -8.95 21.50
CA GLY A 193 17.31 -9.83 22.60
C GLY A 193 16.70 -9.12 23.81
N ARG A 194 16.67 -7.79 23.83
CA ARG A 194 15.99 -7.00 24.86
C ARG A 194 14.59 -6.63 24.41
N GLU A 195 13.67 -6.49 25.37
CA GLU A 195 12.29 -6.14 25.16
C GLU A 195 11.95 -4.83 25.88
N SER A 196 11.18 -3.97 25.24
CA SER A 196 10.61 -2.78 25.89
C SER A 196 9.40 -3.14 26.75
N GLU A 197 8.93 -2.18 27.52
CA GLU A 197 7.57 -2.23 28.09
C GLU A 197 6.51 -2.28 26.97
N GLU A 198 5.31 -2.75 27.30
CA GLU A 198 4.17 -2.76 26.40
C GLU A 198 3.65 -1.35 26.15
N PHE A 199 3.35 -1.05 24.91
CA PHE A 199 2.68 0.18 24.51
C PHE A 199 1.59 -0.07 23.49
N SER A 200 0.56 0.78 23.48
CA SER A 200 -0.54 0.68 22.52
C SER A 200 -0.29 1.54 21.29
N VAL A 201 -0.62 1.00 20.11
CA VAL A 201 -0.62 1.75 18.85
C VAL A 201 -2.09 1.97 18.45
N LYS A 202 -2.54 3.23 18.49
CA LYS A 202 -3.97 3.59 18.31
C LYS A 202 -4.32 4.09 16.91
N VAL A 203 -3.35 4.23 16.01
CA VAL A 203 -3.52 4.74 14.66
C VAL A 203 -2.80 3.85 13.65
N GLY A 204 -3.20 3.91 12.41
CA GLY A 204 -2.60 3.13 11.33
C GLY A 204 -3.02 1.66 11.31
N VAL A 205 -2.57 0.98 10.26
CA VAL A 205 -2.70 -0.47 10.11
C VAL A 205 -1.45 -1.19 10.58
N HIS A 206 -1.55 -2.46 10.87
CA HIS A 206 -0.43 -3.27 11.36
C HIS A 206 0.54 -3.62 10.23
N GLN A 207 1.71 -2.98 10.16
CA GLN A 207 2.75 -3.37 9.19
C GLN A 207 3.25 -4.78 9.50
N GLY A 208 2.89 -5.75 8.65
CA GLY A 208 3.16 -7.18 8.83
C GLY A 208 1.92 -8.06 8.97
N SER A 209 0.72 -7.46 9.06
CA SER A 209 -0.58 -8.13 8.95
C SER A 209 -0.85 -8.54 7.49
N VAL A 210 -1.62 -9.60 7.31
CA VAL A 210 -2.08 -10.05 6.00
C VAL A 210 -3.20 -9.16 5.48
N LEU A 211 -4.03 -8.65 6.39
CA LEU A 211 -5.22 -7.86 6.07
C LEU A 211 -4.90 -6.40 5.78
N SER A 212 -3.85 -5.83 6.38
CA SER A 212 -3.52 -4.41 6.29
C SER A 212 -3.39 -3.86 4.87
N PRO A 213 -2.79 -4.55 3.90
CA PRO A 213 -2.75 -4.09 2.51
C PRO A 213 -4.13 -3.89 1.89
N LEU A 214 -5.05 -4.82 2.14
CA LEU A 214 -6.42 -4.71 1.65
C LEU A 214 -7.16 -3.56 2.32
N LEU A 215 -7.04 -3.41 3.64
CA LEU A 215 -7.69 -2.32 4.37
C LEU A 215 -7.27 -0.94 3.85
N PHE A 216 -5.99 -0.79 3.52
CA PHE A 216 -5.50 0.46 2.93
C PHE A 216 -6.07 0.71 1.53
N VAL A 217 -6.11 -0.33 0.68
CA VAL A 217 -6.75 -0.24 -0.66
C VAL A 217 -8.22 0.11 -0.54
N VAL A 218 -8.96 -0.49 0.39
CA VAL A 218 -10.37 -0.18 0.70
C VAL A 218 -10.54 1.29 1.10
N VAL A 219 -9.64 1.84 1.91
CA VAL A 219 -9.66 3.27 2.28
C VAL A 219 -9.47 4.15 1.04
N MET A 220 -8.46 3.88 0.22
CA MET A 220 -8.19 4.65 -0.99
C MET A 220 -9.34 4.58 -1.99
N GLU A 221 -9.95 3.41 -2.14
CA GLU A 221 -11.16 3.21 -2.95
C GLU A 221 -12.32 4.07 -2.45
N ALA A 222 -12.69 3.92 -1.18
CA ALA A 222 -13.81 4.65 -0.59
C ALA A 222 -13.62 6.17 -0.63
N LEU A 223 -12.38 6.65 -0.45
CA LEU A 223 -12.07 8.08 -0.50
C LEU A 223 -12.25 8.67 -1.90
N SER A 224 -11.87 7.94 -2.93
CA SER A 224 -11.81 8.45 -4.30
C SER A 224 -13.12 8.30 -5.09
N LEU A 225 -14.08 7.50 -4.61
CA LEU A 225 -15.34 7.18 -5.32
C LEU A 225 -16.08 8.38 -5.92
N GLU A 226 -16.06 9.54 -5.24
CA GLU A 226 -16.88 10.69 -5.61
C GLU A 226 -16.19 11.66 -6.58
N PHE A 227 -14.86 11.63 -6.65
CA PHE A 227 -14.12 12.67 -7.38
C PHE A 227 -13.08 12.12 -8.35
N ARG A 228 -12.86 10.81 -8.39
CA ARG A 228 -11.93 10.20 -9.35
C ARG A 228 -12.48 10.23 -10.76
N GLU A 229 -11.60 10.39 -11.72
CA GLU A 229 -11.91 10.23 -13.14
C GLU A 229 -11.54 8.82 -13.66
N GLY A 230 -10.69 8.10 -12.91
CA GLY A 230 -10.23 6.76 -13.24
C GLY A 230 -9.18 6.72 -14.36
N LEU A 231 -8.99 5.51 -14.93
CA LEU A 231 -8.04 5.29 -16.02
C LEU A 231 -8.43 6.06 -17.29
N PRO A 232 -7.45 6.53 -18.08
CA PRO A 232 -6.02 6.43 -17.86
C PRO A 232 -5.42 7.63 -17.07
N MET A 233 -6.26 8.53 -16.58
CA MET A 233 -5.81 9.82 -16.04
C MET A 233 -5.42 9.76 -14.56
N GLU A 234 -5.72 8.65 -13.90
CA GLU A 234 -5.39 8.38 -12.50
C GLU A 234 -4.95 6.93 -12.35
N LEU A 235 -3.87 6.72 -11.60
CA LEU A 235 -3.30 5.42 -11.29
C LEU A 235 -2.92 5.36 -9.81
N LEU A 236 -3.30 4.30 -9.15
CA LEU A 236 -2.94 4.00 -7.77
C LEU A 236 -2.10 2.74 -7.70
N TYR A 237 -1.00 2.80 -6.95
CA TYR A 237 -0.25 1.64 -6.52
C TYR A 237 -0.10 1.67 -5.00
N ALA A 238 -1.12 1.21 -4.30
CA ALA A 238 -1.27 1.34 -2.86
C ALA A 238 -1.30 2.81 -2.42
N ASP A 239 -0.22 3.30 -1.80
CA ASP A 239 -0.03 4.67 -1.34
C ASP A 239 0.58 5.61 -2.39
N ASP A 240 1.13 5.07 -3.47
CA ASP A 240 1.63 5.87 -4.59
C ASP A 240 0.47 6.23 -5.54
N LEU A 241 0.27 7.52 -5.79
CA LEU A 241 -0.77 8.05 -6.67
C LEU A 241 -0.14 8.81 -7.83
N ILE A 242 -0.58 8.51 -9.06
CA ILE A 242 -0.22 9.26 -10.26
C ILE A 242 -1.47 9.95 -10.78
N LEU A 243 -1.38 11.27 -10.93
CA LEU A 243 -2.40 12.10 -11.58
C LEU A 243 -1.87 12.61 -12.91
N MET A 244 -2.68 12.58 -13.95
CA MET A 244 -2.31 13.01 -15.29
C MET A 244 -3.33 14.00 -15.84
N ALA A 245 -2.87 14.98 -16.61
CA ALA A 245 -3.72 15.98 -17.24
C ALA A 245 -3.09 16.54 -18.52
N GLU A 246 -3.91 17.12 -19.38
CA GLU A 246 -3.49 17.74 -20.65
C GLU A 246 -2.89 19.14 -20.46
N SER A 247 -3.17 19.80 -19.32
CA SER A 247 -2.61 21.10 -19.00
C SER A 247 -2.14 21.17 -17.54
N ARG A 248 -1.26 22.14 -17.26
CA ARG A 248 -0.78 22.41 -15.92
C ARG A 248 -1.91 22.79 -14.95
N GLU A 249 -2.82 23.63 -15.44
CA GLU A 249 -3.95 24.15 -14.67
C GLU A 249 -4.87 23.01 -14.21
N LYS A 250 -5.25 22.12 -15.14
CA LYS A 250 -6.04 20.92 -14.83
C LYS A 250 -5.33 19.98 -13.87
N LEU A 251 -3.99 19.82 -14.02
CA LEU A 251 -3.23 18.99 -13.08
C LEU A 251 -3.23 19.57 -11.66
N VAL A 252 -3.06 20.90 -11.54
CA VAL A 252 -3.07 21.60 -10.23
C VAL A 252 -4.44 21.46 -9.56
N GLU A 253 -5.53 21.61 -10.32
CA GLU A 253 -6.89 21.40 -9.83
C GLU A 253 -7.10 19.97 -9.29
N ARG A 254 -6.70 18.96 -10.05
CA ARG A 254 -6.76 17.55 -9.62
C ARG A 254 -5.95 17.30 -8.37
N ILE A 255 -4.71 17.79 -8.32
CA ILE A 255 -3.85 17.67 -7.13
C ILE A 255 -4.56 18.26 -5.91
N LYS A 256 -5.19 19.43 -6.07
CA LYS A 256 -5.92 20.08 -4.98
C LYS A 256 -7.09 19.22 -4.51
N VAL A 257 -7.93 18.72 -5.42
CA VAL A 257 -9.07 17.86 -5.08
C VAL A 257 -8.61 16.62 -4.32
N TRP A 258 -7.61 15.91 -4.86
CA TRP A 258 -7.08 14.72 -4.19
C TRP A 258 -6.48 15.03 -2.83
N LYS A 259 -5.66 16.10 -2.73
CA LYS A 259 -5.04 16.52 -1.48
C LYS A 259 -6.07 16.87 -0.42
N ASP A 260 -7.06 17.71 -0.74
CA ASP A 260 -8.08 18.16 0.20
C ASP A 260 -8.91 16.99 0.74
N ASN A 261 -9.27 16.04 -0.12
CA ASN A 261 -10.01 14.83 0.28
C ASN A 261 -9.17 13.87 1.13
N LEU A 262 -7.92 13.64 0.78
CA LEU A 262 -7.00 12.80 1.55
C LEU A 262 -6.70 13.41 2.92
N GLU A 263 -6.34 14.70 2.97
CA GLU A 263 -6.00 15.40 4.21
C GLU A 263 -7.22 15.60 5.12
N GLY A 264 -8.41 15.81 4.55
CA GLY A 264 -9.68 15.85 5.29
C GLY A 264 -10.01 14.52 6.00
N LYS A 265 -9.40 13.42 5.62
CA LYS A 265 -9.53 12.10 6.26
C LYS A 265 -8.27 11.67 7.03
N GLY A 266 -7.31 12.58 7.24
CA GLY A 266 -6.12 12.36 8.06
C GLY A 266 -4.93 11.72 7.34
N LEU A 267 -5.00 11.52 6.02
CA LEU A 267 -3.87 11.13 5.19
C LEU A 267 -3.15 12.38 4.69
N ARG A 268 -1.84 12.50 4.91
CA ARG A 268 -1.07 13.68 4.55
C ARG A 268 -0.25 13.48 3.30
N VAL A 269 -0.35 14.43 2.36
CA VAL A 269 0.48 14.47 1.15
C VAL A 269 1.88 14.96 1.50
N ASN A 270 2.90 14.23 1.09
CA ASN A 270 4.30 14.60 1.23
C ASN A 270 4.74 15.49 0.06
N VAL A 271 4.58 16.80 0.21
CA VAL A 271 4.92 17.77 -0.84
C VAL A 271 6.40 17.69 -1.23
N GLY A 272 7.30 17.46 -0.26
CA GLY A 272 8.75 17.40 -0.52
C GLY A 272 9.19 16.20 -1.38
N LYS A 273 8.45 15.09 -1.30
CA LYS A 273 8.72 13.89 -2.10
C LYS A 273 7.86 13.81 -3.36
N SER A 274 6.70 14.45 -3.39
CA SER A 274 5.87 14.50 -4.58
C SER A 274 6.60 15.22 -5.73
N LYS A 275 6.39 14.76 -6.96
CA LYS A 275 7.08 15.25 -8.16
C LYS A 275 6.08 15.53 -9.26
N VAL A 276 6.35 16.60 -10.03
CA VAL A 276 5.61 16.91 -11.25
C VAL A 276 6.53 16.77 -12.45
N MET A 277 6.02 16.20 -13.53
CA MET A 277 6.72 16.00 -14.79
C MET A 277 5.83 16.47 -15.94
N ARG A 278 6.40 17.18 -16.89
CA ARG A 278 5.79 17.51 -18.18
C ARG A 278 6.45 16.66 -19.26
N CYS A 279 5.65 15.97 -20.06
CA CYS A 279 6.08 15.36 -21.31
C CYS A 279 5.66 16.27 -22.44
N HIS A 280 6.64 16.77 -23.19
CA HIS A 280 6.47 17.74 -24.25
C HIS A 280 7.35 17.36 -25.43
N VAL A 281 6.84 17.55 -26.64
CA VAL A 281 7.67 17.56 -27.85
C VAL A 281 8.27 18.96 -27.97
N GLY A 282 9.59 19.07 -27.82
CA GLY A 282 10.28 20.36 -27.87
C GLY A 282 9.97 21.11 -29.17
N ASP A 283 9.71 22.40 -29.06
CA ASP A 283 9.63 23.32 -30.19
C ASP A 283 11.04 23.53 -30.77
N GLY A 284 11.46 22.65 -31.65
CA GLY A 284 12.76 22.77 -32.30
C GLY A 284 13.42 21.42 -32.55
N GLN A 285 14.04 21.30 -33.71
CA GLN A 285 14.88 20.17 -34.05
C GLN A 285 15.88 19.88 -32.92
N PRO A 286 16.19 18.60 -32.66
CA PRO A 286 17.20 18.27 -31.69
C PRO A 286 18.52 18.95 -32.10
N GLU A 287 18.86 20.03 -31.44
CA GLU A 287 20.24 20.52 -31.52
C GLU A 287 21.12 19.38 -31.02
N ALA A 288 21.85 18.78 -31.94
CA ALA A 288 22.77 17.66 -31.72
C ALA A 288 23.97 18.02 -30.83
N SER A 289 23.96 19.16 -30.17
CA SER A 289 25.02 19.61 -29.28
C SER A 289 24.50 19.75 -27.85
N GLY A 290 24.86 18.77 -27.04
CA GLY A 290 24.61 18.63 -25.63
C GLY A 290 24.79 19.86 -24.74
N LYS A 291 23.85 20.82 -24.83
CA LYS A 291 23.82 22.02 -23.97
C LYS A 291 23.54 21.69 -22.50
N PHE A 292 22.93 20.53 -22.21
CA PHE A 292 22.56 20.17 -20.83
C PHE A 292 23.14 18.81 -20.45
N PRO A 293 23.87 18.70 -19.34
CA PRO A 293 24.42 17.43 -18.89
C PRO A 293 23.34 16.55 -18.29
N CYS A 294 23.34 15.27 -18.63
CA CYS A 294 22.52 14.26 -17.95
C CYS A 294 22.88 14.19 -16.45
N ALA A 295 21.89 14.25 -15.56
CA ALA A 295 22.11 14.20 -14.11
C ALA A 295 22.78 12.89 -13.64
N VAL A 296 22.66 11.81 -14.42
CA VAL A 296 23.21 10.49 -14.09
C VAL A 296 24.60 10.30 -14.70
N CYS A 297 24.72 10.31 -16.04
CA CYS A 297 25.99 9.98 -16.71
C CYS A 297 26.85 11.19 -17.10
N LYS A 298 26.41 12.41 -16.83
CA LYS A 298 27.10 13.70 -17.11
C LYS A 298 27.32 14.01 -18.60
N LYS A 299 26.95 13.12 -19.52
CA LYS A 299 27.04 13.37 -20.98
C LYS A 299 25.89 14.26 -21.43
N GLY A 300 26.06 15.00 -22.50
CA GLY A 300 25.03 15.86 -23.08
C GLY A 300 23.76 15.08 -23.46
N VAL A 301 22.62 15.66 -23.20
CA VAL A 301 21.30 15.06 -23.49
C VAL A 301 20.80 15.51 -24.86
N GLY A 302 20.21 14.59 -25.62
CA GLY A 302 19.55 14.83 -26.89
C GLY A 302 18.02 14.64 -26.81
N ALA A 303 17.37 14.44 -27.95
CA ALA A 303 15.92 14.33 -28.09
C ALA A 303 15.28 13.24 -27.21
N ASN A 304 16.01 12.21 -26.81
CA ASN A 304 15.56 11.12 -25.92
C ASN A 304 15.93 11.40 -24.45
N SER A 305 15.47 12.52 -23.92
CA SER A 305 15.73 12.92 -22.53
C SER A 305 14.48 13.44 -21.84
N ILE A 306 14.51 13.41 -20.52
CA ILE A 306 13.44 13.85 -19.63
C ILE A 306 14.00 14.99 -18.77
N GLN A 307 13.29 16.10 -18.69
CA GLN A 307 13.63 17.20 -17.78
C GLN A 307 12.71 17.18 -16.56
N CYS A 308 13.31 17.25 -15.37
CA CYS A 308 12.56 17.48 -14.15
C CYS A 308 12.17 18.97 -14.04
N VAL A 309 10.89 19.28 -14.05
CA VAL A 309 10.38 20.67 -14.02
C VAL A 309 10.70 21.37 -12.68
N LEU A 310 10.86 20.61 -11.58
CA LEU A 310 11.16 21.17 -10.26
C LEU A 310 12.64 21.51 -10.06
N CYS A 311 13.55 20.68 -10.58
CA CYS A 311 14.99 20.90 -10.39
C CYS A 311 15.73 21.22 -11.70
N ASN A 312 15.03 21.34 -12.83
CA ASN A 312 15.52 21.61 -14.18
C ASN A 312 16.66 20.67 -14.65
N LYS A 313 16.85 19.52 -14.01
CA LYS A 313 17.86 18.55 -14.41
C LYS A 313 17.36 17.64 -15.52
N TRP A 314 18.22 17.41 -16.48
CA TRP A 314 17.98 16.52 -17.61
C TRP A 314 18.53 15.12 -17.34
N VAL A 315 17.81 14.09 -17.81
CA VAL A 315 18.26 12.69 -17.74
C VAL A 315 17.97 12.01 -19.09
N HIS A 316 18.94 11.30 -19.66
CA HIS A 316 18.67 10.46 -20.82
C HIS A 316 17.61 9.40 -20.47
N LYS A 317 16.76 9.06 -21.42
CA LYS A 317 15.77 7.98 -21.27
C LYS A 317 16.43 6.68 -20.75
N ARG A 318 17.57 6.28 -21.32
CA ARG A 318 18.37 5.10 -20.90
C ARG A 318 19.01 5.23 -19.50
N CYS A 319 19.24 6.45 -19.01
CA CYS A 319 19.85 6.69 -17.69
C CYS A 319 18.81 6.91 -16.58
N SER A 320 17.53 7.05 -16.94
CA SER A 320 16.44 7.24 -15.98
C SER A 320 16.03 5.95 -15.26
N GLY A 321 16.60 4.82 -15.64
CA GLY A 321 16.14 3.50 -15.18
C GLY A 321 14.79 3.07 -15.77
N ILE A 322 14.26 3.92 -16.68
CA ILE A 322 13.05 3.68 -17.44
C ILE A 322 13.54 3.14 -18.80
N GLY A 323 14.02 1.89 -18.80
CA GLY A 323 14.51 1.18 -19.97
C GLY A 323 13.41 0.65 -20.85
#